data_2d04aac995227cc707dcd9670ee61ab8
#
_entry.id   2d04aac995227cc707dcd9670ee61ab8
#
_cell.length_a   1.000
_cell.length_b   1.000
_cell.length_c   1.000
_cell.angle_alpha   90.00
_cell.angle_beta   90.00
_cell.angle_gamma   90.00
#
_symmetry.space_group_name_H-M   'P 1'
#
loop_
_entity.id
_entity.type
_entity.pdbx_description
1 polymer ?
#
loop_
_entity_poly.entity_id
_entity_poly.type
_entity_poly.pdbx_seq_one_letter_code
_entity_poly.pdbx_strand_id
1 'polypeptide(L)'
;DDATADFVTEEAVFYQNGTWEYNNIKDIGDDNLGILPIYIGVDGEENQGICTGTENYWCVNSKASKDDIQATLDFMNWCVTSDAGVNGLCKEMGFTIPFKANLDSDNVLVNEANKYLEDGKTPVSWNFSTMPSEEWKNGVGSALTAYAADQTDANWAKVVSAFVDGWATEAAASK
;
A
#
# COMPACT_ATOMS: atom_id res chain seq x y z
N ASP A 1 -11.28 -0.62 10.48
CA ASP A 1 -12.66 -0.25 10.78
C ASP A 1 -12.73 0.83 11.87
N ASP A 2 -12.18 0.61 13.08
CA ASP A 2 -12.22 1.62 14.15
C ASP A 2 -11.40 2.85 13.79
N ALA A 3 -10.19 2.69 13.27
CA ALA A 3 -9.34 3.80 12.86
C ALA A 3 -9.93 4.64 11.71
N THR A 4 -10.67 4.02 10.78
CA THR A 4 -11.42 4.74 9.74
C THR A 4 -12.54 5.57 10.37
N ALA A 5 -13.25 5.00 11.35
CA ALA A 5 -14.33 5.70 12.05
C ALA A 5 -13.79 6.92 12.82
N ASP A 6 -12.71 6.75 13.59
CA ASP A 6 -12.07 7.84 14.34
C ASP A 6 -11.62 8.98 13.41
N PHE A 7 -11.11 8.64 12.22
CA PHE A 7 -10.69 9.64 11.24
C PHE A 7 -11.91 10.37 10.64
N VAL A 8 -12.96 9.64 10.24
CA VAL A 8 -14.17 10.21 9.63
C VAL A 8 -14.96 11.07 10.61
N THR A 9 -14.92 10.73 11.90
CA THR A 9 -15.56 11.53 12.97
C THR A 9 -14.68 12.68 13.52
N GLU A 10 -13.52 12.91 12.87
CA GLU A 10 -12.57 13.97 13.25
C GLU A 10 -11.96 13.79 14.66
N GLU A 11 -11.99 12.57 15.20
CA GLU A 11 -11.32 12.22 16.46
C GLU A 11 -9.82 11.98 16.26
N ALA A 12 -9.41 11.63 15.03
CA ALA A 12 -8.02 11.48 14.63
C ALA A 12 -7.66 12.43 13.48
N VAL A 13 -6.52 13.13 13.60
CA VAL A 13 -5.98 14.02 12.55
C VAL A 13 -5.18 13.27 11.51
N PHE A 14 -4.53 12.17 11.90
CA PHE A 14 -3.69 11.35 11.03
C PHE A 14 -4.23 9.93 10.97
N TYR A 15 -4.31 9.41 9.76
CA TYR A 15 -4.75 8.06 9.47
C TYR A 15 -3.74 7.38 8.53
N GLN A 16 -3.13 6.30 8.98
CA GLN A 16 -2.18 5.55 8.15
C GLN A 16 -2.93 4.47 7.38
N ASN A 17 -3.03 4.66 6.08
CA ASN A 17 -3.61 3.69 5.14
C ASN A 17 -3.15 4.04 3.71
N GLY A 18 -3.80 3.52 2.69
CA GLY A 18 -3.51 3.78 1.30
C GLY A 18 -4.61 4.59 0.59
N THR A 19 -4.29 5.06 -0.61
CA THR A 19 -5.21 5.87 -1.42
C THR A 19 -6.54 5.17 -1.76
N TRP A 20 -6.61 3.85 -1.67
CA TRP A 20 -7.83 3.06 -1.85
C TRP A 20 -8.91 3.36 -0.79
N GLU A 21 -8.53 3.92 0.36
CA GLU A 21 -9.48 4.30 1.41
C GLU A 21 -10.33 5.54 1.06
N TYR A 22 -9.98 6.26 0.01
CA TYR A 22 -10.70 7.49 -0.36
C TYR A 22 -12.22 7.34 -0.37
N ASN A 23 -12.74 6.25 -0.92
CA ASN A 23 -14.20 6.04 -0.96
C ASN A 23 -14.84 5.90 0.42
N ASN A 24 -14.09 5.51 1.44
CA ASN A 24 -14.55 5.37 2.81
C ASN A 24 -14.44 6.67 3.61
N ILE A 25 -13.61 7.62 3.16
CA ILE A 25 -13.31 8.86 3.91
C ILE A 25 -13.69 10.16 3.19
N LYS A 26 -14.08 10.10 1.91
CA LYS A 26 -14.38 11.28 1.07
C LYS A 26 -15.48 12.19 1.60
N ASP A 27 -16.36 11.68 2.48
CA ASP A 27 -17.44 12.47 3.07
C ASP A 27 -16.93 13.57 4.03
N ILE A 28 -15.65 13.51 4.44
CA ILE A 28 -14.95 14.60 5.15
C ILE A 28 -14.83 15.84 4.25
N GLY A 29 -14.84 15.66 2.94
CA GLY A 29 -14.66 16.68 1.91
C GLY A 29 -13.22 16.73 1.38
N ASP A 30 -13.08 16.83 0.09
CA ASP A 30 -11.80 16.79 -0.61
C ASP A 30 -10.81 17.86 -0.13
N ASP A 31 -11.30 19.05 0.17
CA ASP A 31 -10.49 20.18 0.67
C ASP A 31 -9.91 19.95 2.08
N ASN A 32 -10.44 18.96 2.80
CA ASN A 32 -10.01 18.58 4.14
C ASN A 32 -9.12 17.34 4.16
N LEU A 33 -8.89 16.72 3.01
CA LEU A 33 -8.06 15.53 2.86
C LEU A 33 -6.71 15.89 2.24
N GLY A 34 -5.65 15.25 2.74
CA GLY A 34 -4.32 15.34 2.20
C GLY A 34 -3.55 14.05 2.41
N ILE A 35 -2.43 13.88 1.71
CA ILE A 35 -1.56 12.72 1.87
C ILE A 35 -0.14 13.17 2.20
N LEU A 36 0.50 12.48 3.14
CA LEU A 36 1.85 12.77 3.58
C LEU A 36 2.71 11.51 3.53
N PRO A 37 4.00 11.64 3.19
CA PRO A 37 4.96 10.56 3.42
C PRO A 37 5.07 10.24 4.91
N ILE A 38 5.40 8.98 5.23
CA ILE A 38 5.71 8.59 6.60
C ILE A 38 7.19 8.88 6.85
N TYR A 39 7.48 9.85 7.68
CA TYR A 39 8.83 10.18 8.13
C TYR A 39 9.12 9.51 9.47
N ILE A 40 10.30 8.92 9.61
CA ILE A 40 10.74 8.23 10.84
C ILE A 40 11.88 8.93 11.57
N GLY A 41 12.31 10.09 11.08
CA GLY A 41 13.32 10.93 11.72
C GLY A 41 14.77 10.53 11.40
N VAL A 42 15.02 10.00 10.20
CA VAL A 42 16.37 9.68 9.75
C VAL A 42 16.91 10.71 8.75
N ASP A 43 18.23 10.84 8.68
CA ASP A 43 18.87 11.77 7.74
C ASP A 43 18.51 11.42 6.28
N GLY A 44 18.18 12.44 5.49
CA GLY A 44 17.85 12.29 4.07
C GLY A 44 16.37 12.11 3.76
N GLU A 45 15.49 12.08 4.77
CA GLU A 45 14.04 11.96 4.58
C GLU A 45 13.41 13.17 3.87
N GLU A 46 14.07 14.31 3.87
CA GLU A 46 13.55 15.54 3.23
C GLU A 46 13.28 15.36 1.73
N ASN A 47 13.90 14.38 1.09
CA ASN A 47 13.66 14.02 -0.31
C ASN A 47 12.77 12.79 -0.49
N GLN A 48 12.23 12.23 0.59
CA GLN A 48 11.35 11.07 0.54
C GLN A 48 9.96 11.47 0.03
N GLY A 49 9.43 10.65 -0.86
CA GLY A 49 8.06 10.71 -1.34
C GLY A 49 7.18 9.65 -0.67
N ILE A 50 6.05 9.41 -1.28
CA ILE A 50 5.05 8.44 -0.83
C ILE A 50 5.56 7.00 -1.03
N CYS A 51 5.16 6.09 -0.13
CA CYS A 51 5.30 4.66 -0.36
C CYS A 51 4.46 4.24 -1.55
N THR A 52 5.11 3.66 -2.55
CA THR A 52 4.44 3.20 -3.78
C THR A 52 5.11 1.95 -4.32
N GLY A 53 4.42 1.25 -5.19
CA GLY A 53 4.93 0.05 -5.84
C GLY A 53 3.80 -0.79 -6.41
N THR A 54 4.16 -1.89 -7.05
CA THR A 54 3.19 -2.86 -7.56
C THR A 54 2.83 -3.84 -6.47
N GLU A 55 1.57 -3.81 -6.04
CA GLU A 55 1.03 -4.68 -4.99
C GLU A 55 0.13 -5.76 -5.55
N ASN A 56 -0.55 -5.48 -6.67
CA ASN A 56 -1.49 -6.39 -7.30
C ASN A 56 -0.94 -6.91 -8.61
N TYR A 57 -1.07 -8.21 -8.82
CA TYR A 57 -0.55 -8.90 -10.00
C TYR A 57 -1.63 -9.77 -10.62
N TRP A 58 -1.71 -9.76 -11.93
CA TRP A 58 -2.47 -10.75 -12.66
C TRP A 58 -1.59 -11.96 -12.97
N CYS A 59 -2.07 -13.12 -12.60
CA CYS A 59 -1.36 -14.38 -12.84
C CYS A 59 -2.11 -15.20 -13.89
N VAL A 60 -1.38 -15.70 -14.86
CA VAL A 60 -1.90 -16.63 -15.86
C VAL A 60 -1.54 -18.05 -15.45
N ASN A 61 -2.54 -18.95 -15.37
CA ASN A 61 -2.30 -20.35 -15.04
C ASN A 61 -1.55 -21.04 -16.22
N SER A 62 -0.27 -21.30 -16.03
CA SER A 62 0.58 -21.94 -17.05
C SER A 62 0.20 -23.39 -17.37
N LYS A 63 -0.68 -24.02 -16.58
CA LYS A 63 -1.20 -25.38 -16.80
C LYS A 63 -2.56 -25.42 -17.47
N ALA A 64 -3.17 -24.26 -17.76
CA ALA A 64 -4.42 -24.19 -18.51
C ALA A 64 -4.20 -24.57 -19.99
N SER A 65 -5.29 -24.80 -20.72
CA SER A 65 -5.20 -25.02 -22.16
C SER A 65 -4.63 -23.79 -22.87
N LYS A 66 -4.08 -23.97 -24.06
CA LYS A 66 -3.56 -22.84 -24.85
C LYS A 66 -4.64 -21.83 -25.18
N ASP A 67 -5.84 -22.29 -25.43
CA ASP A 67 -6.98 -21.44 -25.78
C ASP A 67 -7.44 -20.61 -24.55
N ASP A 68 -7.45 -21.23 -23.36
CA ASP A 68 -7.78 -20.53 -22.11
C ASP A 68 -6.71 -19.50 -21.75
N ILE A 69 -5.42 -19.83 -21.95
CA ILE A 69 -4.32 -18.88 -21.75
C ILE A 69 -4.49 -17.69 -22.69
N GLN A 70 -4.76 -17.95 -23.99
CA GLN A 70 -4.94 -16.88 -24.97
C GLN A 70 -6.14 -16.01 -24.62
N ALA A 71 -7.28 -16.61 -24.28
CA ALA A 71 -8.48 -15.87 -23.85
C ALA A 71 -8.22 -15.00 -22.60
N THR A 72 -7.43 -15.51 -21.65
CA THR A 72 -7.01 -14.76 -20.47
C THR A 72 -6.15 -13.55 -20.87
N LEU A 73 -5.17 -13.73 -21.74
CA LEU A 73 -4.32 -12.65 -22.22
C LEU A 73 -5.11 -11.61 -23.02
N ASP A 74 -6.06 -12.04 -23.83
CA ASP A 74 -6.94 -11.15 -24.59
C ASP A 74 -7.82 -10.31 -23.66
N PHE A 75 -8.35 -10.91 -22.60
CA PHE A 75 -9.11 -10.19 -21.58
C PHE A 75 -8.23 -9.17 -20.83
N MET A 76 -7.03 -9.56 -20.39
CA MET A 76 -6.08 -8.66 -19.73
C MET A 76 -5.71 -7.48 -20.64
N ASN A 77 -5.45 -7.77 -21.93
CA ASN A 77 -5.19 -6.72 -22.92
C ASN A 77 -6.41 -5.80 -23.10
N TRP A 78 -7.62 -6.37 -23.18
CA TRP A 78 -8.85 -5.57 -23.28
C TRP A 78 -9.02 -4.63 -22.08
N CYS A 79 -8.76 -5.10 -20.86
CA CYS A 79 -8.85 -4.29 -19.64
C CYS A 79 -8.00 -3.02 -19.71
N VAL A 80 -6.81 -3.09 -20.35
CA VAL A 80 -5.85 -1.95 -20.38
C VAL A 80 -5.79 -1.20 -21.71
N THR A 81 -6.61 -1.60 -22.70
CA THR A 81 -6.59 -0.97 -24.03
C THR A 81 -7.97 -0.49 -24.51
N SER A 82 -9.07 -1.07 -23.99
CA SER A 82 -10.41 -0.62 -24.35
C SER A 82 -10.90 0.52 -23.46
N ASP A 83 -11.72 1.41 -23.97
CA ASP A 83 -12.32 2.49 -23.18
C ASP A 83 -13.10 1.95 -21.96
N ALA A 84 -13.85 0.86 -22.15
CA ALA A 84 -14.64 0.26 -21.07
C ALA A 84 -13.73 -0.34 -19.97
N GLY A 85 -12.68 -1.07 -20.36
CA GLY A 85 -11.73 -1.66 -19.42
C GLY A 85 -10.96 -0.59 -18.64
N VAL A 86 -10.42 0.40 -19.34
CA VAL A 86 -9.66 1.50 -18.73
C VAL A 86 -10.54 2.34 -17.79
N ASN A 87 -11.77 2.69 -18.20
CA ASN A 87 -12.70 3.39 -17.31
C ASN A 87 -13.07 2.56 -16.09
N GLY A 88 -13.34 1.26 -16.26
CA GLY A 88 -13.60 0.36 -15.15
C GLY A 88 -12.46 0.32 -14.13
N LEU A 89 -11.22 0.17 -14.61
CA LEU A 89 -10.05 0.15 -13.71
C LEU A 89 -9.80 1.51 -13.06
N CYS A 90 -9.75 2.60 -13.84
CA CYS A 90 -9.30 3.90 -13.34
C CYS A 90 -10.41 4.68 -12.62
N LYS A 91 -11.66 4.65 -13.13
CA LYS A 91 -12.75 5.48 -12.61
C LYS A 91 -13.64 4.74 -11.60
N GLU A 92 -14.03 3.51 -11.91
CA GLU A 92 -14.94 2.75 -11.04
C GLU A 92 -14.19 2.10 -9.88
N MET A 93 -13.01 1.49 -10.15
CA MET A 93 -12.20 0.80 -9.14
C MET A 93 -11.15 1.71 -8.48
N GLY A 94 -10.87 2.89 -9.07
CA GLY A 94 -9.91 3.84 -8.51
C GLY A 94 -8.44 3.41 -8.61
N PHE A 95 -8.10 2.50 -9.53
CA PHE A 95 -6.73 2.07 -9.72
C PHE A 95 -5.93 3.09 -10.54
N THR A 96 -4.67 3.28 -10.14
CA THR A 96 -3.64 3.85 -11.01
C THR A 96 -2.98 2.71 -11.76
N ILE A 97 -3.22 2.60 -13.07
CA ILE A 97 -2.67 1.50 -13.86
C ILE A 97 -1.30 1.90 -14.44
N PRO A 98 -0.29 1.01 -14.43
CA PRO A 98 1.06 1.32 -14.93
C PRO A 98 1.16 1.24 -16.46
N PHE A 99 0.16 1.78 -17.16
CA PHE A 99 0.06 1.76 -18.62
C PHE A 99 -0.22 3.16 -19.16
N LYS A 100 0.14 3.41 -20.42
CA LYS A 100 -0.06 4.71 -21.09
C LYS A 100 -1.52 5.14 -21.19
N ALA A 101 -2.44 4.20 -21.06
CA ALA A 101 -3.88 4.45 -21.07
C ALA A 101 -4.43 4.90 -19.69
N ASN A 102 -3.59 5.05 -18.68
CA ASN A 102 -4.03 5.53 -17.37
C ASN A 102 -4.77 6.86 -17.50
N LEU A 103 -5.88 6.97 -16.77
CA LEU A 103 -6.69 8.18 -16.71
C LEU A 103 -6.46 8.91 -15.39
N ASP A 104 -6.64 10.22 -15.40
CA ASP A 104 -6.65 11.00 -14.17
C ASP A 104 -7.73 10.47 -13.24
N SER A 105 -7.35 10.30 -11.99
CA SER A 105 -8.24 9.80 -10.95
C SER A 105 -9.12 10.94 -10.41
N ASP A 106 -10.37 10.60 -10.05
CA ASP A 106 -11.22 11.50 -9.27
C ASP A 106 -10.86 11.43 -7.76
N ASN A 107 -9.93 10.56 -7.40
CA ASN A 107 -9.40 10.40 -6.03
C ASN A 107 -8.32 11.46 -5.77
N VAL A 108 -8.65 12.44 -4.93
CA VAL A 108 -7.73 13.55 -4.59
C VAL A 108 -6.43 13.07 -3.95
N LEU A 109 -6.45 11.95 -3.19
CA LEU A 109 -5.25 11.38 -2.57
C LEU A 109 -4.28 10.84 -3.63
N VAL A 110 -4.79 10.24 -4.71
CA VAL A 110 -3.96 9.80 -5.83
C VAL A 110 -3.33 11.00 -6.54
N ASN A 111 -4.12 12.05 -6.77
CA ASN A 111 -3.62 13.26 -7.43
C ASN A 111 -2.56 13.96 -6.58
N GLU A 112 -2.73 14.02 -5.26
CA GLU A 112 -1.72 14.56 -4.35
C GLU A 112 -0.47 13.68 -4.28
N ALA A 113 -0.62 12.36 -4.23
CA ALA A 113 0.51 11.43 -4.27
C ALA A 113 1.37 11.62 -5.53
N ASN A 114 0.73 11.86 -6.67
CA ASN A 114 1.42 12.12 -7.94
C ASN A 114 2.25 13.42 -7.91
N LYS A 115 1.82 14.45 -7.19
CA LYS A 115 2.59 15.69 -7.03
C LYS A 115 3.97 15.46 -6.41
N TYR A 116 4.08 14.51 -5.47
CA TYR A 116 5.39 14.14 -4.89
C TYR A 116 6.36 13.62 -5.96
N LEU A 117 5.88 12.87 -6.94
CA LEU A 117 6.69 12.40 -8.07
C LEU A 117 7.04 13.55 -9.04
N GLU A 118 6.09 14.43 -9.32
CA GLU A 118 6.29 15.62 -10.16
C GLU A 118 7.30 16.58 -9.54
N ASP A 119 7.30 16.73 -8.21
CA ASP A 119 8.24 17.53 -7.45
C ASP A 119 9.62 16.86 -7.29
N GLY A 120 9.81 15.69 -7.91
CA GLY A 120 11.08 14.97 -7.92
C GLY A 120 11.41 14.26 -6.59
N LYS A 121 10.43 14.04 -5.72
CA LYS A 121 10.63 13.27 -4.50
C LYS A 121 10.86 11.79 -4.84
N THR A 122 11.72 11.15 -4.05
CA THR A 122 12.08 9.75 -4.24
C THR A 122 11.01 8.84 -3.60
N PRO A 123 10.27 8.04 -4.38
CA PRO A 123 9.29 7.14 -3.82
C PRO A 123 9.94 6.04 -2.99
N VAL A 124 9.28 5.61 -1.94
CA VAL A 124 9.67 4.45 -1.13
C VAL A 124 8.99 3.21 -1.67
N SER A 125 9.77 2.21 -2.06
CA SER A 125 9.22 0.96 -2.59
C SER A 125 8.73 0.04 -1.48
N TRP A 126 7.61 -0.62 -1.72
CA TRP A 126 7.13 -1.70 -0.86
C TRP A 126 8.07 -2.91 -0.91
N ASN A 127 8.42 -3.44 0.24
CA ASN A 127 9.35 -4.57 0.40
C ASN A 127 8.65 -5.84 0.88
N PHE A 128 7.35 -5.99 0.65
CA PHE A 128 6.59 -7.16 1.10
C PHE A 128 7.17 -8.49 0.63
N SER A 129 7.68 -8.54 -0.61
CA SER A 129 8.30 -9.74 -1.17
C SER A 129 9.61 -10.16 -0.50
N THR A 130 10.21 -9.29 0.31
CA THR A 130 11.43 -9.58 1.07
C THR A 130 11.16 -10.04 2.49
N MET A 131 9.94 -9.87 2.99
CA MET A 131 9.54 -10.33 4.32
C MET A 131 9.56 -11.86 4.38
N PRO A 132 10.05 -12.45 5.49
CA PRO A 132 10.25 -13.89 5.57
C PRO A 132 8.93 -14.67 5.65
N SER A 133 7.92 -14.12 6.31
CA SER A 133 6.60 -14.75 6.45
C SER A 133 5.53 -13.77 6.96
N GLU A 134 4.26 -14.12 6.79
CA GLU A 134 3.13 -13.44 7.44
C GLU A 134 3.17 -13.60 8.96
N GLU A 135 3.66 -14.73 9.46
CA GLU A 135 3.79 -14.99 10.89
C GLU A 135 4.78 -14.04 11.54
N TRP A 136 5.93 -13.80 10.90
CA TRP A 136 6.87 -12.78 11.33
C TRP A 136 6.23 -11.39 11.40
N LYS A 137 5.54 -10.98 10.33
CA LYS A 137 4.87 -9.68 10.26
C LYS A 137 3.86 -9.48 11.41
N ASN A 138 3.03 -10.49 11.64
CA ASN A 138 2.04 -10.46 12.71
C ASN A 138 2.67 -10.45 14.11
N GLY A 139 3.78 -11.17 14.29
CA GLY A 139 4.56 -11.18 15.52
C GLY A 139 5.15 -9.82 15.87
N VAL A 140 5.73 -9.15 14.86
CA VAL A 140 6.23 -7.76 15.01
C VAL A 140 5.08 -6.80 15.33
N GLY A 141 3.95 -6.90 14.62
CA GLY A 141 2.77 -6.08 14.88
C GLY A 141 2.23 -6.24 16.30
N SER A 142 2.17 -7.47 16.79
CA SER A 142 1.75 -7.75 18.17
C SER A 142 2.71 -7.17 19.22
N ALA A 143 4.02 -7.25 18.97
CA ALA A 143 5.02 -6.65 19.86
C ALA A 143 4.94 -5.11 19.86
N LEU A 144 4.71 -4.49 18.70
CA LEU A 144 4.48 -3.04 18.59
C LEU A 144 3.22 -2.60 19.34
N THR A 145 2.13 -3.35 19.22
CA THR A 145 0.88 -3.07 19.95
C THR A 145 1.11 -3.13 21.47
N ALA A 146 1.84 -4.14 21.95
CA ALA A 146 2.17 -4.24 23.36
C ALA A 146 3.08 -3.09 23.83
N TYR A 147 4.03 -2.66 23.00
CA TYR A 147 4.87 -1.51 23.30
C TYR A 147 4.07 -0.20 23.31
N ALA A 148 3.15 -0.02 22.37
CA ALA A 148 2.29 1.16 22.35
C ALA A 148 1.41 1.28 23.61
N ALA A 149 0.94 0.15 24.12
CA ALA A 149 0.15 0.11 25.36
C ALA A 149 0.99 0.35 26.64
N ASP A 150 2.26 -0.05 26.63
CA ASP A 150 3.17 0.11 27.79
C ASP A 150 4.62 0.29 27.28
N GLN A 151 5.06 1.56 27.19
CA GLN A 151 6.34 1.97 26.60
C GLN A 151 7.50 1.75 27.56
N THR A 152 7.76 0.49 27.89
CA THR A 152 8.91 0.07 28.73
C THR A 152 10.05 -0.46 27.88
N ASP A 153 11.29 -0.39 28.41
CA ASP A 153 12.47 -0.99 27.79
C ASP A 153 12.29 -2.51 27.56
N ALA A 154 11.56 -3.18 28.45
CA ALA A 154 11.28 -4.60 28.30
C ALA A 154 10.36 -4.90 27.10
N ASN A 155 9.36 -4.08 26.86
CA ASN A 155 8.49 -4.21 25.70
C ASN A 155 9.21 -3.79 24.41
N TRP A 156 10.05 -2.75 24.47
CA TRP A 156 10.90 -2.39 23.33
C TRP A 156 11.86 -3.51 22.93
N ALA A 157 12.49 -4.16 23.91
CA ALA A 157 13.35 -5.31 23.64
C ALA A 157 12.60 -6.45 22.94
N LYS A 158 11.31 -6.66 23.24
CA LYS A 158 10.48 -7.64 22.53
C LYS A 158 10.22 -7.23 21.07
N VAL A 159 10.01 -5.94 20.79
CA VAL A 159 9.88 -5.44 19.41
C VAL A 159 11.16 -5.74 18.64
N VAL A 160 12.33 -5.39 19.21
CA VAL A 160 13.63 -5.63 18.57
C VAL A 160 13.84 -7.12 18.30
N SER A 161 13.57 -7.98 19.29
CA SER A 161 13.72 -9.43 19.12
C SER A 161 12.74 -10.01 18.11
N ALA A 162 11.47 -9.58 18.12
CA ALA A 162 10.49 -10.02 17.14
C ALA A 162 10.92 -9.61 15.71
N PHE A 163 11.47 -8.41 15.55
CA PHE A 163 11.93 -7.92 14.25
C PHE A 163 13.21 -8.66 13.79
N VAL A 164 14.26 -8.68 14.61
CA VAL A 164 15.59 -9.15 14.20
C VAL A 164 15.71 -10.67 14.29
N ASP A 165 15.44 -11.22 15.49
CA ASP A 165 15.61 -12.69 15.73
C ASP A 165 14.49 -13.47 15.04
N GLY A 166 13.28 -12.92 15.03
CA GLY A 166 12.15 -13.46 14.29
C GLY A 166 12.40 -13.54 12.80
N TRP A 167 12.96 -12.49 12.19
CA TRP A 167 13.36 -12.50 10.78
C TRP A 167 14.35 -13.63 10.48
N ALA A 168 15.40 -13.73 11.28
CA ALA A 168 16.43 -14.75 11.08
C ALA A 168 15.86 -16.17 11.19
N THR A 169 14.95 -16.40 12.14
CA THR A 169 14.29 -17.69 12.37
C THR A 169 13.41 -18.09 11.18
N GLU A 170 12.51 -17.21 10.76
CA GLU A 170 11.58 -17.48 9.65
C GLU A 170 12.30 -17.60 8.29
N ALA A 171 13.30 -16.76 8.03
CA ALA A 171 14.10 -16.85 6.83
C ALA A 171 14.93 -18.14 6.73
N ALA A 172 15.30 -18.73 7.87
CA ALA A 172 15.97 -20.05 7.92
C ALA A 172 14.99 -21.19 7.67
N ALA A 173 13.74 -21.07 8.13
CA ALA A 173 12.70 -22.07 7.93
C ALA A 173 12.15 -22.12 6.49
N SER A 174 12.29 -21.03 5.74
CA SER A 174 11.80 -20.89 4.36
C SER A 174 12.76 -21.44 3.29
N LYS A 175 13.91 -21.98 3.69
CA LYS A 175 14.92 -22.62 2.80
C LYS A 175 14.77 -24.13 2.78
#